data_d25123e90357212a205f75ac61283365
#
_entry.id   d25123e90357212a205f75ac61283365
#
_cell.length_a   1.000
_cell.length_b   1.000
_cell.length_c   1.000
_cell.angle_alpha   90.00
_cell.angle_beta   90.00
_cell.angle_gamma   90.00
#
_symmetry.space_group_name_H-M   'P 1'
#
loop_
_entity.id
_entity.type
_entity.pdbx_description
1 polymer ?
#
loop_
_entity_poly.entity_id
_entity_poly.type
_entity_poly.pdbx_seq_one_letter_code
_entity_poly.pdbx_strand_id
1 'polypeptide(L)'
;MKIVISLGASSLPYASICIRSLADKLQGDQQIHLLTDSPEDRLQLQEAFADIARINVYWSDELWANPGNAMQRFPGIVRLREGHPCWRKLTDPMLVASDGDEVVVIDPDVYFLRPFDFEPVGDTSLRLMWQRANCLLPYSVVDAAFTRDIALADHVDIGIAQYRAPLDLEWLDWAITALGELPTNVLHVEAVLWSCLAMRMGGGYLDPTLWRCWENSQTKRIRRKLGATPAQMLALEDFSQAIAFHAGGVAKYWLDAPGSEDQVKDLAARPSAESADRTALQPFVPFTAKKFEWLKKRSRWLDALGYYRFVGSTPPASIGR
;
A
#
# COMPACT_ATOMS: atom_id res chain seq x y z
N MET A 1 13.96 -4.41 -13.32
CA MET A 1 12.98 -4.00 -12.26
C MET A 1 11.95 -3.08 -12.87
N LYS A 2 10.67 -3.26 -12.56
CA LYS A 2 9.54 -2.44 -12.98
C LYS A 2 8.94 -1.76 -11.76
N ILE A 3 8.90 -0.43 -11.75
CA ILE A 3 8.25 0.33 -10.69
C ILE A 3 6.86 0.70 -11.18
N VAL A 4 5.83 0.33 -10.44
CA VAL A 4 4.43 0.44 -10.88
C VAL A 4 3.60 1.18 -9.85
N ILE A 5 2.86 2.19 -10.31
CA ILE A 5 1.94 2.98 -9.48
C ILE A 5 0.57 2.97 -10.15
N SER A 6 -0.47 2.50 -9.46
CA SER A 6 -1.85 2.54 -9.96
C SER A 6 -2.55 3.76 -9.37
N LEU A 7 -3.08 4.65 -10.22
CA LEU A 7 -3.77 5.86 -9.78
C LEU A 7 -4.72 6.40 -10.85
N GLY A 8 -5.78 7.08 -10.40
CA GLY A 8 -6.60 7.94 -11.25
C GLY A 8 -6.17 9.41 -11.16
N ALA A 9 -6.54 10.23 -12.12
CA ALA A 9 -6.18 11.66 -12.16
C ALA A 9 -6.71 12.46 -10.95
N SER A 10 -7.78 12.01 -10.33
CA SER A 10 -8.29 12.59 -9.07
C SER A 10 -7.29 12.54 -7.91
N SER A 11 -6.26 11.70 -8.00
CA SER A 11 -5.18 11.58 -7.01
C SER A 11 -4.04 12.58 -7.23
N LEU A 12 -3.99 13.27 -8.38
CA LEU A 12 -2.90 14.19 -8.75
C LEU A 12 -2.52 15.21 -7.67
N PRO A 13 -3.45 15.79 -6.89
CA PRO A 13 -3.05 16.79 -5.89
C PRO A 13 -1.96 16.31 -4.93
N TYR A 14 -2.05 15.09 -4.41
CA TYR A 14 -1.02 14.53 -3.54
C TYR A 14 -0.03 13.61 -4.29
N ALA A 15 -0.49 12.92 -5.34
CA ALA A 15 0.32 11.98 -6.08
C ALA A 15 1.45 12.68 -6.86
N SER A 16 1.22 13.90 -7.36
CA SER A 16 2.26 14.67 -8.06
C SER A 16 3.51 14.87 -7.22
N ILE A 17 3.36 15.26 -5.96
CA ILE A 17 4.47 15.47 -5.03
C ILE A 17 5.19 14.14 -4.79
N CYS A 18 4.45 13.08 -4.53
CA CYS A 18 4.99 11.75 -4.23
C CYS A 18 5.74 11.16 -5.44
N ILE A 19 5.14 11.18 -6.64
CA ILE A 19 5.76 10.64 -7.86
C ILE A 19 6.99 11.45 -8.28
N ARG A 20 6.96 12.77 -8.17
CA ARG A 20 8.12 13.61 -8.41
C ARG A 20 9.26 13.35 -7.43
N SER A 21 8.94 13.14 -6.15
CA SER A 21 9.93 12.77 -5.15
C SER A 21 10.55 11.40 -5.44
N LEU A 22 9.76 10.42 -5.89
CA LEU A 22 10.27 9.12 -6.35
C LEU A 22 11.24 9.31 -7.51
N ALA A 23 10.83 10.03 -8.55
CA ALA A 23 11.65 10.25 -9.75
C ALA A 23 12.97 11.00 -9.46
N ASP A 24 12.97 11.90 -8.46
CA ASP A 24 14.15 12.65 -8.02
C ASP A 24 15.09 11.82 -7.14
N LYS A 25 14.56 10.97 -6.27
CA LYS A 25 15.36 10.25 -5.25
C LYS A 25 15.79 8.86 -5.65
N LEU A 26 15.08 8.23 -6.60
CA LEU A 26 15.44 6.91 -7.11
C LEU A 26 16.74 7.00 -7.92
N GLN A 27 17.77 6.30 -7.46
CA GLN A 27 19.04 6.14 -8.16
C GLN A 27 18.88 5.10 -9.28
N GLY A 28 19.71 5.22 -10.32
CA GLY A 28 19.61 4.33 -11.48
C GLY A 28 18.59 4.81 -12.53
N ASP A 29 18.33 3.95 -13.52
CA ASP A 29 17.59 4.27 -14.75
C ASP A 29 16.23 3.53 -14.87
N GLN A 30 15.75 2.96 -13.75
CA GLN A 30 14.49 2.23 -13.72
C GLN A 30 13.33 3.10 -14.22
N GLN A 31 12.48 2.50 -15.05
CA GLN A 31 11.28 3.15 -15.56
C GLN A 31 10.14 3.06 -14.54
N ILE A 32 9.37 4.13 -14.43
CA ILE A 32 8.17 4.23 -13.59
C ILE A 32 6.95 4.08 -14.50
N HIS A 33 6.13 3.10 -14.22
CA HIS A 33 4.93 2.78 -14.98
C HIS A 33 3.70 3.23 -14.18
N LEU A 34 2.99 4.24 -14.68
CA LEU A 34 1.72 4.68 -14.12
C LEU A 34 0.59 3.93 -14.81
N LEU A 35 -0.24 3.24 -14.05
CA LEU A 35 -1.41 2.53 -14.53
C LEU A 35 -2.68 3.27 -14.10
N THR A 36 -3.59 3.52 -15.04
CA THR A 36 -4.82 4.26 -14.77
C THR A 36 -6.05 3.55 -15.32
N ASP A 37 -7.23 3.94 -14.79
CA ASP A 37 -8.50 3.24 -15.04
C ASP A 37 -9.22 3.75 -16.30
N SER A 38 -8.81 4.91 -16.88
CA SER A 38 -9.49 5.48 -18.05
C SER A 38 -8.51 6.11 -19.05
N PRO A 39 -8.90 6.24 -20.33
CA PRO A 39 -8.10 6.95 -21.34
C PRO A 39 -8.00 8.45 -21.04
N GLU A 40 -9.01 9.07 -20.42
CA GLU A 40 -9.02 10.46 -20.01
C GLU A 40 -7.98 10.72 -18.91
N ASP A 41 -7.93 9.86 -17.90
CA ASP A 41 -6.93 9.92 -16.84
C ASP A 41 -5.52 9.73 -17.41
N ARG A 42 -5.35 8.83 -18.40
CA ARG A 42 -4.06 8.63 -19.09
C ARG A 42 -3.55 9.94 -19.68
N LEU A 43 -4.39 10.70 -20.38
CA LEU A 43 -4.00 11.98 -20.99
C LEU A 43 -3.61 13.00 -19.92
N GLN A 44 -4.39 13.12 -18.84
CA GLN A 44 -4.08 14.04 -17.74
C GLN A 44 -2.77 13.68 -17.03
N LEU A 45 -2.51 12.39 -16.79
CA LEU A 45 -1.27 11.94 -16.17
C LEU A 45 -0.05 12.15 -17.11
N GLN A 46 -0.20 11.91 -18.42
CA GLN A 46 0.81 12.18 -19.40
C GLN A 46 1.20 13.67 -19.42
N GLU A 47 0.22 14.57 -19.37
CA GLU A 47 0.46 16.01 -19.30
C GLU A 47 1.15 16.40 -17.98
N ALA A 48 0.65 15.88 -16.85
CA ALA A 48 1.16 16.21 -15.51
C ALA A 48 2.62 15.81 -15.28
N PHE A 49 3.10 14.78 -15.99
CA PHE A 49 4.46 14.24 -15.84
C PHE A 49 5.29 14.28 -17.13
N ALA A 50 4.90 15.09 -18.12
CA ALA A 50 5.56 15.20 -19.42
C ALA A 50 7.05 15.60 -19.33
N ASP A 51 7.44 16.27 -18.26
CA ASP A 51 8.80 16.72 -17.96
C ASP A 51 9.70 15.61 -17.37
N ILE A 52 9.15 14.42 -17.04
CA ILE A 52 9.89 13.33 -16.40
C ILE A 52 10.05 12.15 -17.37
N ALA A 53 11.19 12.07 -18.04
CA ALA A 53 11.45 11.12 -19.13
C ALA A 53 11.35 9.64 -18.74
N ARG A 54 11.50 9.29 -17.45
CA ARG A 54 11.40 7.91 -16.95
C ARG A 54 9.97 7.45 -16.63
N ILE A 55 8.96 8.30 -16.83
CA ILE A 55 7.56 7.97 -16.57
C ILE A 55 6.87 7.52 -17.86
N ASN A 56 6.23 6.37 -17.79
CA ASN A 56 5.37 5.82 -18.83
C ASN A 56 3.96 5.68 -18.28
N VAL A 57 2.93 6.13 -19.01
CA VAL A 57 1.54 6.11 -18.57
C VAL A 57 0.74 5.18 -19.45
N TYR A 58 0.00 4.23 -18.85
CA TYR A 58 -0.80 3.24 -19.53
C TYR A 58 -2.25 3.26 -19.04
N TRP A 59 -3.16 2.95 -19.94
CA TRP A 59 -4.52 2.61 -19.58
C TRP A 59 -4.60 1.10 -19.31
N SER A 60 -4.92 0.73 -18.08
CA SER A 60 -4.88 -0.66 -17.60
C SER A 60 -5.82 -1.58 -18.38
N ASP A 61 -7.01 -1.10 -18.78
CA ASP A 61 -7.97 -1.94 -19.49
C ASP A 61 -7.53 -2.24 -20.94
N GLU A 62 -6.76 -1.34 -21.58
CA GLU A 62 -6.13 -1.61 -22.88
C GLU A 62 -5.10 -2.76 -22.75
N LEU A 63 -4.27 -2.75 -21.72
CA LEU A 63 -3.32 -3.82 -21.46
C LEU A 63 -4.03 -5.12 -21.05
N TRP A 64 -5.07 -5.01 -20.24
CA TRP A 64 -5.86 -6.16 -19.81
C TRP A 64 -6.51 -6.88 -20.98
N ALA A 65 -7.05 -6.14 -21.95
CA ALA A 65 -7.72 -6.69 -23.12
C ALA A 65 -6.79 -7.44 -24.10
N ASN A 66 -5.48 -7.45 -23.86
CA ASN A 66 -4.52 -8.20 -24.69
C ASN A 66 -4.84 -9.71 -24.63
N PRO A 67 -5.07 -10.38 -25.78
CA PRO A 67 -5.37 -11.83 -25.84
C PRO A 67 -4.30 -12.72 -25.22
N GLY A 68 -3.07 -12.23 -25.09
CA GLY A 68 -1.96 -12.94 -24.44
C GLY A 68 -1.97 -12.86 -22.91
N ASN A 69 -2.87 -12.08 -22.32
CA ASN A 69 -2.94 -11.92 -20.87
C ASN A 69 -3.41 -13.21 -20.18
N ALA A 70 -2.48 -13.93 -19.56
CA ALA A 70 -2.75 -15.19 -18.88
C ALA A 70 -3.75 -15.06 -17.71
N MET A 71 -3.83 -13.90 -17.06
CA MET A 71 -4.70 -13.66 -15.92
C MET A 71 -6.20 -13.79 -16.26
N GLN A 72 -6.58 -13.57 -17.52
CA GLN A 72 -7.98 -13.73 -17.97
C GLN A 72 -8.52 -15.17 -17.86
N ARG A 73 -7.65 -16.16 -17.69
CA ARG A 73 -8.03 -17.58 -17.53
C ARG A 73 -8.49 -17.91 -16.10
N PHE A 74 -8.32 -16.99 -15.17
CA PHE A 74 -8.52 -17.18 -13.73
C PHE A 74 -9.75 -16.40 -13.26
N PRO A 75 -10.92 -17.05 -13.07
CA PRO A 75 -12.18 -16.38 -12.76
C PRO A 75 -12.15 -15.54 -11.48
N GLY A 76 -11.43 -16.00 -10.46
CA GLY A 76 -11.27 -15.27 -9.20
C GLY A 76 -10.47 -13.97 -9.41
N ILE A 77 -9.40 -14.04 -10.21
CA ILE A 77 -8.58 -12.86 -10.56
C ILE A 77 -9.41 -11.86 -11.39
N VAL A 78 -10.18 -12.34 -12.37
CA VAL A 78 -11.11 -11.47 -13.15
C VAL A 78 -12.08 -10.76 -12.22
N ARG A 79 -12.75 -11.52 -11.34
CA ARG A 79 -13.69 -10.95 -10.35
C ARG A 79 -13.02 -9.95 -9.40
N LEU A 80 -11.78 -10.22 -8.95
CA LEU A 80 -11.02 -9.29 -8.12
C LEU A 80 -10.80 -7.97 -8.85
N ARG A 81 -10.33 -8.03 -10.09
CA ARG A 81 -10.04 -6.87 -10.89
C ARG A 81 -11.29 -6.02 -11.22
N GLU A 82 -12.45 -6.66 -11.39
CA GLU A 82 -13.74 -6.01 -11.60
C GLU A 82 -14.32 -5.38 -10.32
N GLY A 83 -13.72 -5.64 -9.17
CA GLY A 83 -14.14 -5.13 -7.88
C GLY A 83 -13.67 -3.69 -7.60
N HIS A 84 -13.16 -3.45 -6.39
CA HIS A 84 -12.69 -2.11 -6.01
C HIS A 84 -11.42 -1.72 -6.79
N PRO A 85 -11.31 -0.50 -7.33
CA PRO A 85 -10.12 -0.08 -8.13
C PRO A 85 -8.78 -0.28 -7.42
N CYS A 86 -8.70 -0.07 -6.09
CA CYS A 86 -7.49 -0.32 -5.33
C CYS A 86 -7.00 -1.78 -5.40
N TRP A 87 -7.90 -2.76 -5.65
CA TRP A 87 -7.51 -4.18 -5.73
C TRP A 87 -6.69 -4.49 -6.97
N ARG A 88 -6.79 -3.65 -8.00
CA ARG A 88 -6.01 -3.74 -9.25
C ARG A 88 -4.51 -3.64 -9.01
N LYS A 89 -4.07 -3.04 -7.89
CA LYS A 89 -2.65 -3.03 -7.49
C LYS A 89 -2.06 -4.43 -7.28
N LEU A 90 -2.91 -5.45 -7.10
CA LEU A 90 -2.47 -6.85 -7.02
C LEU A 90 -2.26 -7.49 -8.40
N THR A 91 -3.02 -7.09 -9.39
CA THR A 91 -3.09 -7.73 -10.71
C THR A 91 -2.42 -6.90 -11.81
N ASP A 92 -2.73 -5.62 -11.89
CA ASP A 92 -2.35 -4.77 -13.01
C ASP A 92 -0.83 -4.53 -13.14
N PRO A 93 -0.01 -4.55 -12.07
CA PRO A 93 1.44 -4.51 -12.23
C PRO A 93 2.01 -5.63 -13.11
N MET A 94 1.36 -6.79 -13.12
CA MET A 94 1.76 -7.91 -13.99
C MET A 94 1.47 -7.67 -15.48
N LEU A 95 0.64 -6.67 -15.82
CA LEU A 95 0.36 -6.30 -17.22
C LEU A 95 1.56 -5.64 -17.92
N VAL A 96 2.47 -5.04 -17.15
CA VAL A 96 3.68 -4.37 -17.66
C VAL A 96 4.96 -5.14 -17.36
N ALA A 97 4.88 -6.23 -16.60
CA ALA A 97 6.00 -7.08 -16.24
C ALA A 97 6.07 -8.31 -17.14
N SER A 98 7.28 -8.78 -17.40
CA SER A 98 7.57 -10.09 -18.01
C SER A 98 7.93 -11.11 -16.95
N ASP A 99 7.92 -12.39 -17.31
CA ASP A 99 8.36 -13.46 -16.41
C ASP A 99 9.81 -13.24 -15.97
N GLY A 100 10.02 -13.31 -14.66
CA GLY A 100 11.31 -13.06 -14.03
C GLY A 100 11.60 -11.57 -13.74
N ASP A 101 10.78 -10.63 -14.22
CA ASP A 101 10.93 -9.23 -13.84
C ASP A 101 10.69 -9.05 -12.34
N GLU A 102 11.51 -8.20 -11.75
CA GLU A 102 11.26 -7.71 -10.41
C GLU A 102 10.30 -6.52 -10.47
N VAL A 103 9.22 -6.61 -9.70
CA VAL A 103 8.14 -5.63 -9.65
C VAL A 103 8.11 -4.94 -8.29
N VAL A 104 8.06 -3.63 -8.32
CA VAL A 104 7.84 -2.79 -7.14
C VAL A 104 6.54 -2.02 -7.33
N VAL A 105 5.52 -2.40 -6.59
CA VAL A 105 4.25 -1.67 -6.53
C VAL A 105 4.37 -0.59 -5.47
N ILE A 106 4.01 0.65 -5.81
CA ILE A 106 4.08 1.79 -4.89
C ILE A 106 2.72 2.49 -4.87
N ASP A 107 2.24 2.84 -3.69
CA ASP A 107 1.06 3.68 -3.53
C ASP A 107 1.36 5.13 -3.94
N PRO A 108 0.40 5.83 -4.56
CA PRO A 108 0.62 7.20 -5.05
C PRO A 108 0.78 8.24 -3.94
N ASP A 109 0.70 7.85 -2.68
CA ASP A 109 0.90 8.68 -1.49
C ASP A 109 2.16 8.30 -0.67
N VAL A 110 3.12 7.63 -1.31
CA VAL A 110 4.46 7.41 -0.76
C VAL A 110 5.40 8.53 -1.19
N TYR A 111 5.87 9.31 -0.22
CA TYR A 111 6.81 10.43 -0.43
C TYR A 111 8.25 10.01 -0.09
N PHE A 112 9.19 10.28 -1.01
CA PHE A 112 10.60 9.89 -0.88
C PHE A 112 11.45 11.06 -0.41
N LEU A 113 12.22 10.84 0.64
CA LEU A 113 12.97 11.86 1.37
C LEU A 113 14.46 11.89 1.03
N ARG A 114 15.04 10.74 0.69
CA ARG A 114 16.47 10.55 0.47
C ARG A 114 16.75 9.75 -0.80
N PRO A 115 17.93 9.93 -1.41
CA PRO A 115 18.40 9.04 -2.48
C PRO A 115 18.45 7.58 -2.02
N PHE A 116 17.95 6.68 -2.88
CA PHE A 116 17.86 5.26 -2.59
C PHE A 116 17.84 4.41 -3.86
N ASP A 117 18.10 3.12 -3.68
CA ASP A 117 17.81 2.05 -4.64
C ASP A 117 16.96 0.99 -3.97
N PHE A 118 16.19 0.26 -4.76
CA PHE A 118 15.53 -0.96 -4.27
C PHE A 118 16.51 -2.12 -4.33
N GLU A 119 16.75 -2.75 -3.18
CA GLU A 119 17.55 -3.97 -3.12
C GLU A 119 16.79 -5.11 -3.82
N PRO A 120 17.49 -5.94 -4.63
CA PRO A 120 16.83 -7.06 -5.32
C PRO A 120 16.17 -8.04 -4.34
N VAL A 121 15.01 -8.60 -4.73
CA VAL A 121 14.37 -9.70 -4.00
C VAL A 121 14.96 -11.04 -4.42
N GLY A 122 15.02 -12.00 -3.49
CA GLY A 122 15.30 -13.39 -3.82
C GLY A 122 14.16 -14.04 -4.63
N ASP A 123 14.40 -15.23 -5.17
CA ASP A 123 13.51 -15.86 -6.17
C ASP A 123 12.08 -16.15 -5.69
N THR A 124 11.82 -16.19 -4.39
CA THR A 124 10.51 -16.53 -3.83
C THR A 124 10.13 -15.66 -2.65
N SER A 125 10.54 -14.40 -2.65
CA SER A 125 10.28 -13.55 -1.48
C SER A 125 9.46 -12.32 -1.85
N LEU A 126 8.60 -11.95 -0.91
CA LEU A 126 7.82 -10.71 -0.94
C LEU A 126 8.39 -9.74 0.10
N ARG A 127 8.52 -8.47 -0.27
CA ARG A 127 8.79 -7.40 0.69
C ARG A 127 7.59 -6.47 0.78
N LEU A 128 7.20 -6.12 1.99
CA LEU A 128 6.11 -5.19 2.25
C LEU A 128 6.55 -4.13 3.25
N MET A 129 5.91 -2.99 3.24
CA MET A 129 6.03 -2.05 4.34
C MET A 129 5.37 -2.61 5.60
N TRP A 130 5.79 -2.08 6.74
CA TRP A 130 5.25 -2.44 8.05
C TRP A 130 4.44 -1.28 8.64
N GLN A 131 3.30 -1.60 9.25
CA GLN A 131 2.55 -0.64 10.06
C GLN A 131 2.14 -1.25 11.41
N ARG A 132 2.08 -0.44 12.45
CA ARG A 132 1.69 -0.91 13.80
C ARG A 132 0.25 -1.38 13.84
N ALA A 133 -0.66 -0.59 13.27
CA ALA A 133 -2.07 -0.92 13.24
C ALA A 133 -2.35 -1.96 12.16
N ASN A 134 -3.11 -3.00 12.51
CA ASN A 134 -3.58 -3.96 11.53
C ASN A 134 -4.69 -3.32 10.67
N CYS A 135 -4.57 -3.42 9.34
CA CYS A 135 -5.56 -2.94 8.38
C CYS A 135 -6.32 -4.08 7.67
N LEU A 136 -6.22 -5.31 8.17
CA LEU A 136 -6.92 -6.47 7.60
C LEU A 136 -8.42 -6.35 7.82
N LEU A 137 -9.12 -5.90 6.78
CA LEU A 137 -10.56 -5.64 6.75
C LEU A 137 -11.12 -6.08 5.39
N PRO A 138 -12.42 -6.41 5.31
CA PRO A 138 -13.38 -6.49 6.41
C PRO A 138 -13.19 -7.76 7.24
N TYR A 139 -13.77 -7.78 8.42
CA TYR A 139 -13.66 -8.93 9.31
C TYR A 139 -14.27 -10.23 8.73
N SER A 140 -15.26 -10.12 7.83
CA SER A 140 -15.84 -11.28 7.13
C SER A 140 -14.83 -12.02 6.26
N VAL A 141 -13.98 -11.27 5.54
CA VAL A 141 -12.92 -11.84 4.69
C VAL A 141 -11.81 -12.45 5.54
N VAL A 142 -11.46 -11.83 6.67
CA VAL A 142 -10.48 -12.36 7.63
C VAL A 142 -11.01 -13.65 8.30
N ASP A 143 -12.29 -13.68 8.70
CA ASP A 143 -12.93 -14.90 9.23
C ASP A 143 -12.93 -16.04 8.19
N ALA A 144 -13.19 -15.71 6.91
CA ALA A 144 -13.12 -16.69 5.83
C ALA A 144 -11.70 -17.27 5.66
N ALA A 145 -10.67 -16.43 5.75
CA ALA A 145 -9.27 -16.87 5.68
C ALA A 145 -8.97 -17.88 6.80
N PHE A 146 -9.32 -17.58 8.06
CA PHE A 146 -9.12 -18.51 9.17
C PHE A 146 -9.95 -19.79 9.04
N THR A 147 -11.18 -19.72 8.53
CA THR A 147 -12.03 -20.89 8.31
C THR A 147 -11.47 -21.83 7.25
N ARG A 148 -10.68 -21.32 6.31
CA ARG A 148 -10.05 -22.04 5.20
C ARG A 148 -8.58 -22.35 5.44
N ASP A 149 -8.08 -22.16 6.66
CA ASP A 149 -6.68 -22.35 7.03
C ASP A 149 -5.69 -21.55 6.16
N ILE A 150 -6.14 -20.40 5.64
CA ILE A 150 -5.28 -19.47 4.92
C ILE A 150 -4.53 -18.62 5.95
N ALA A 151 -3.21 -18.76 5.98
CA ALA A 151 -2.36 -17.98 6.87
C ALA A 151 -2.33 -16.51 6.45
N LEU A 152 -2.36 -15.62 7.44
CA LEU A 152 -2.30 -14.16 7.25
C LEU A 152 -1.06 -13.60 7.96
N ALA A 153 -0.38 -12.66 7.33
CA ALA A 153 0.64 -11.82 7.97
C ALA A 153 -0.01 -10.66 8.70
N ASP A 154 0.50 -10.35 9.88
CA ASP A 154 0.10 -9.15 10.64
C ASP A 154 0.85 -7.91 10.15
N HIS A 155 0.50 -6.74 10.60
CA HIS A 155 1.26 -5.49 10.36
C HIS A 155 1.53 -5.13 8.90
N VAL A 156 0.81 -5.72 7.94
CA VAL A 156 0.98 -5.46 6.52
C VAL A 156 0.58 -4.02 6.20
N ASP A 157 1.46 -3.32 5.51
CA ASP A 157 1.20 -2.07 4.81
C ASP A 157 1.59 -2.23 3.35
N ILE A 158 0.75 -1.72 2.45
CA ILE A 158 0.86 -1.88 1.02
C ILE A 158 1.36 -0.64 0.29
N GLY A 159 1.87 0.33 1.03
CA GLY A 159 2.52 1.50 0.44
C GLY A 159 3.66 1.11 -0.51
N ILE A 160 4.37 0.02 -0.20
CA ILE A 160 5.34 -0.61 -1.10
C ILE A 160 5.19 -2.13 -0.99
N ALA A 161 5.07 -2.80 -2.14
CA ALA A 161 5.16 -4.24 -2.28
C ALA A 161 6.18 -4.58 -3.37
N GLN A 162 7.17 -5.43 -3.07
CA GLN A 162 8.22 -5.81 -4.01
C GLN A 162 8.29 -7.33 -4.13
N TYR A 163 8.24 -7.84 -5.35
CA TYR A 163 8.24 -9.28 -5.64
C TYR A 163 8.80 -9.56 -7.05
N ARG A 164 9.00 -10.85 -7.37
CA ARG A 164 9.35 -11.30 -8.72
C ARG A 164 8.11 -11.82 -9.46
N ALA A 165 7.87 -11.31 -10.66
CA ALA A 165 6.76 -11.73 -11.52
C ALA A 165 7.05 -13.07 -12.23
N PRO A 166 6.01 -13.86 -12.55
CA PRO A 166 4.63 -13.66 -12.13
C PRO A 166 4.39 -14.12 -10.69
N LEU A 167 3.34 -13.64 -10.07
CA LEU A 167 2.79 -14.29 -8.88
C LEU A 167 2.24 -15.66 -9.25
N ASP A 168 2.12 -16.56 -8.27
CA ASP A 168 1.44 -17.85 -8.44
C ASP A 168 -0.07 -17.61 -8.70
N LEU A 169 -0.45 -17.50 -9.99
CA LEU A 169 -1.81 -17.12 -10.40
C LEU A 169 -2.84 -18.19 -10.04
N GLU A 170 -2.47 -19.47 -10.06
CA GLU A 170 -3.35 -20.58 -9.69
C GLU A 170 -3.69 -20.50 -8.20
N TRP A 171 -2.67 -20.32 -7.37
CA TRP A 171 -2.87 -20.17 -5.95
C TRP A 171 -3.64 -18.86 -5.62
N LEU A 172 -3.33 -17.77 -6.28
CA LEU A 172 -4.01 -16.48 -6.06
C LEU A 172 -5.50 -16.59 -6.42
N ASP A 173 -5.84 -17.20 -7.54
CA ASP A 173 -7.23 -17.45 -7.95
C ASP A 173 -7.97 -18.33 -6.95
N TRP A 174 -7.31 -19.41 -6.50
CA TRP A 174 -7.85 -20.26 -5.45
C TRP A 174 -8.07 -19.48 -4.15
N ALA A 175 -7.11 -18.68 -3.70
CA ALA A 175 -7.22 -17.91 -2.46
C ALA A 175 -8.37 -16.90 -2.53
N ILE A 176 -8.49 -16.14 -3.63
CA ILE A 176 -9.59 -15.21 -3.87
C ILE A 176 -10.95 -15.95 -3.81
N THR A 177 -11.03 -17.12 -4.41
CA THR A 177 -12.24 -17.94 -4.43
C THR A 177 -12.56 -18.49 -3.05
N ALA A 178 -11.56 -18.95 -2.30
CA ALA A 178 -11.71 -19.48 -0.96
C ALA A 178 -12.15 -18.41 0.07
N LEU A 179 -11.74 -17.15 -0.12
CA LEU A 179 -12.19 -16.02 0.70
C LEU A 179 -13.67 -15.67 0.48
N GLY A 180 -14.31 -16.21 -0.57
CA GLY A 180 -15.73 -16.07 -0.84
C GLY A 180 -16.12 -14.76 -1.48
N GLU A 181 -17.24 -14.17 -1.03
CA GLU A 181 -17.71 -12.89 -1.54
C GLU A 181 -16.85 -11.76 -0.97
N LEU A 182 -16.28 -10.95 -1.88
CA LEU A 182 -15.46 -9.79 -1.53
C LEU A 182 -16.31 -8.52 -1.66
N PRO A 183 -16.54 -7.77 -0.58
CA PRO A 183 -17.35 -6.55 -0.65
C PRO A 183 -16.62 -5.45 -1.44
N THR A 184 -17.15 -5.13 -2.63
CA THR A 184 -16.52 -4.22 -3.62
C THR A 184 -16.42 -2.76 -3.17
N ASN A 185 -17.09 -2.39 -2.08
CA ASN A 185 -17.00 -1.08 -1.45
C ASN A 185 -15.89 -0.98 -0.40
N VAL A 186 -15.09 -2.03 -0.19
CA VAL A 186 -14.03 -2.08 0.84
C VAL A 186 -12.66 -2.21 0.21
N LEU A 187 -11.93 -1.12 0.16
CA LEU A 187 -10.57 -1.07 -0.40
C LEU A 187 -9.58 -2.05 0.30
N HIS A 188 -9.73 -2.24 1.62
CA HIS A 188 -8.79 -3.01 2.44
C HIS A 188 -8.76 -4.53 2.17
N VAL A 189 -9.65 -5.07 1.35
CA VAL A 189 -9.56 -6.49 0.89
C VAL A 189 -8.19 -6.74 0.24
N GLU A 190 -7.66 -5.76 -0.46
CA GLU A 190 -6.31 -5.81 -1.02
C GLU A 190 -5.26 -6.14 0.06
N ALA A 191 -5.31 -5.50 1.22
CA ALA A 191 -4.38 -5.77 2.31
C ALA A 191 -4.50 -7.20 2.85
N VAL A 192 -5.71 -7.78 2.86
CA VAL A 192 -5.89 -9.19 3.23
C VAL A 192 -5.21 -10.10 2.23
N LEU A 193 -5.33 -9.84 0.93
CA LEU A 193 -4.69 -10.65 -0.12
C LEU A 193 -3.16 -10.54 -0.08
N TRP A 194 -2.61 -9.34 0.10
CA TRP A 194 -1.17 -9.17 0.32
C TRP A 194 -0.68 -9.88 1.58
N SER A 195 -1.49 -9.88 2.63
CA SER A 195 -1.22 -10.62 3.87
C SER A 195 -1.17 -12.14 3.64
N CYS A 196 -2.08 -12.68 2.81
CA CYS A 196 -2.05 -14.08 2.39
C CYS A 196 -0.79 -14.39 1.57
N LEU A 197 -0.46 -13.56 0.59
CA LEU A 197 0.73 -13.70 -0.25
C LEU A 197 2.01 -13.65 0.58
N ALA A 198 2.10 -12.78 1.57
CA ALA A 198 3.25 -12.68 2.48
C ALA A 198 3.51 -14.00 3.20
N MET A 199 2.48 -14.66 3.69
CA MET A 199 2.61 -15.97 4.33
C MET A 199 2.88 -17.11 3.34
N ARG A 200 2.43 -16.98 2.10
CA ARG A 200 2.65 -17.98 1.04
C ARG A 200 4.07 -17.92 0.48
N MET A 201 4.55 -16.72 0.19
CA MET A 201 5.83 -16.48 -0.48
C MET A 201 7.01 -16.41 0.48
N GLY A 202 6.75 -15.99 1.73
CA GLY A 202 7.83 -15.64 2.64
C GLY A 202 8.47 -14.29 2.30
N GLY A 203 9.62 -14.00 2.91
CA GLY A 203 10.29 -12.70 2.82
C GLY A 203 10.15 -11.92 4.10
N GLY A 204 9.80 -10.63 4.03
CA GLY A 204 9.69 -9.83 5.26
C GLY A 204 9.28 -8.37 5.02
N TYR A 205 9.17 -7.67 6.13
CA TYR A 205 8.92 -6.24 6.12
C TYR A 205 10.20 -5.45 5.88
N LEU A 206 10.09 -4.41 5.08
CA LEU A 206 11.08 -3.34 4.99
C LEU A 206 11.23 -2.70 6.38
N ASP A 207 12.44 -2.26 6.73
CA ASP A 207 12.69 -1.65 8.03
C ASP A 207 11.80 -0.41 8.26
N PRO A 208 10.93 -0.40 9.27
CA PRO A 208 9.99 0.69 9.52
C PRO A 208 10.65 2.00 9.98
N THR A 209 11.94 2.00 10.30
CA THR A 209 12.70 3.23 10.57
C THR A 209 13.08 3.93 9.27
N LEU A 210 13.32 3.18 8.20
CA LEU A 210 13.67 3.65 6.87
C LEU A 210 12.44 3.85 5.99
N TRP A 211 11.49 2.92 6.04
CA TRP A 211 10.27 2.89 5.23
C TRP A 211 9.07 3.17 6.14
N ARG A 212 8.89 4.46 6.44
CA ARG A 212 7.91 4.93 7.43
C ARG A 212 6.49 4.86 6.89
N CYS A 213 5.57 4.31 7.69
CA CYS A 213 4.14 4.40 7.42
C CYS A 213 3.46 5.37 8.42
N TRP A 214 2.55 6.20 7.92
CA TRP A 214 1.70 7.00 8.77
C TRP A 214 0.86 6.12 9.69
N GLU A 215 1.11 6.23 10.98
CA GLU A 215 0.34 5.50 11.98
C GLU A 215 -0.87 6.30 12.44
N ASN A 216 -2.06 5.92 11.99
CA ASN A 216 -3.31 6.53 12.44
C ASN A 216 -3.76 5.99 13.80
N SER A 217 -2.91 6.14 14.83
CA SER A 217 -3.16 5.66 16.19
C SER A 217 -4.36 6.37 16.83
N GLN A 218 -4.93 5.74 17.88
CA GLN A 218 -6.05 6.34 18.62
C GLN A 218 -5.70 7.70 19.20
N THR A 219 -4.50 7.86 19.74
CA THR A 219 -4.02 9.15 20.29
C THR A 219 -3.96 10.20 19.19
N LYS A 220 -3.45 9.88 18.01
CA LYS A 220 -3.39 10.80 16.87
C LYS A 220 -4.78 11.17 16.37
N ARG A 221 -5.73 10.21 16.35
CA ARG A 221 -7.15 10.51 16.01
C ARG A 221 -7.78 11.49 16.99
N ILE A 222 -7.56 11.30 18.29
CA ILE A 222 -8.04 12.21 19.33
C ILE A 222 -7.41 13.60 19.16
N ARG A 223 -6.09 13.70 18.96
CA ARG A 223 -5.41 15.00 18.75
C ARG A 223 -5.98 15.75 17.55
N ARG A 224 -6.21 15.07 16.42
CA ARG A 224 -6.87 15.70 15.25
C ARG A 224 -8.28 16.17 15.58
N LYS A 225 -9.06 15.37 16.31
CA LYS A 225 -10.40 15.76 16.74
C LYS A 225 -10.39 16.99 17.65
N LEU A 226 -9.33 17.18 18.42
CA LEU A 226 -9.11 18.34 19.28
C LEU A 226 -8.46 19.54 18.56
N GLY A 227 -8.33 19.48 17.21
CA GLY A 227 -7.89 20.59 16.40
C GLY A 227 -6.39 20.65 16.11
N ALA A 228 -5.64 19.55 16.32
CA ALA A 228 -4.23 19.52 15.93
C ALA A 228 -4.09 19.68 14.40
N THR A 229 -3.23 20.61 13.99
CA THR A 229 -2.96 20.94 12.58
C THR A 229 -2.15 19.84 11.88
N PRO A 230 -2.18 19.76 10.53
CA PRO A 230 -1.30 18.88 9.76
C PRO A 230 0.18 19.00 10.17
N ALA A 231 0.70 20.19 10.30
CA ALA A 231 2.07 20.46 10.72
C ALA A 231 2.39 19.87 12.11
N GLN A 232 1.48 20.05 13.08
CA GLN A 232 1.63 19.45 14.42
C GLN A 232 1.58 17.93 14.37
N MET A 233 0.81 17.35 13.45
CA MET A 233 0.72 15.89 13.31
C MET A 233 1.97 15.30 12.63
N LEU A 234 2.51 15.96 11.60
CA LEU A 234 3.74 15.56 10.94
C LEU A 234 4.95 15.68 11.88
N ALA A 235 4.98 16.69 12.75
CA ALA A 235 6.04 16.86 13.75
C ALA A 235 6.13 15.73 14.79
N LEU A 236 5.12 14.85 14.86
CA LEU A 236 5.16 13.64 15.71
C LEU A 236 5.88 12.46 15.06
N GLU A 237 6.19 12.56 13.77
CA GLU A 237 6.92 11.51 13.06
C GLU A 237 8.43 11.71 13.17
N ASP A 238 9.15 10.60 13.29
CA ASP A 238 10.60 10.62 13.21
C ASP A 238 11.03 10.32 11.76
N PHE A 239 11.50 11.33 11.05
CA PHE A 239 12.02 11.21 9.69
C PHE A 239 13.55 11.19 9.63
N SER A 240 14.24 11.16 10.77
CA SER A 240 15.70 11.31 10.85
C SER A 240 16.48 10.27 10.05
N GLN A 241 15.93 9.08 9.82
CA GLN A 241 16.51 8.04 8.96
C GLN A 241 15.64 7.68 7.75
N ALA A 242 14.42 8.20 7.67
CA ALA A 242 13.45 7.76 6.68
C ALA A 242 13.93 7.99 5.23
N ILE A 243 13.86 6.94 4.44
CA ILE A 243 14.02 6.97 2.98
C ILE A 243 12.70 7.40 2.36
N ALA A 244 11.60 6.80 2.82
CA ALA A 244 10.27 7.07 2.32
C ALA A 244 9.25 7.14 3.46
N PHE A 245 8.17 7.87 3.19
CA PHE A 245 7.04 8.05 4.08
C PHE A 245 5.74 7.75 3.33
N HIS A 246 5.07 6.67 3.70
CA HIS A 246 3.72 6.38 3.22
C HIS A 246 2.72 7.21 4.01
N ALA A 247 2.21 8.26 3.40
CA ALA A 247 1.24 9.18 3.96
C ALA A 247 -0.20 8.66 3.85
N GLY A 248 -0.43 7.41 4.21
CA GLY A 248 -1.71 6.74 4.04
C GLY A 248 -2.90 7.44 4.70
N GLY A 249 -4.09 7.23 4.16
CA GLY A 249 -5.34 7.78 4.66
C GLY A 249 -5.40 9.31 4.59
N VAL A 250 -5.62 9.98 5.73
CA VAL A 250 -5.75 11.45 5.76
C VAL A 250 -4.42 12.18 5.60
N ALA A 251 -3.30 11.51 5.87
CA ALA A 251 -1.98 12.17 5.85
C ALA A 251 -1.55 12.59 4.44
N LYS A 252 -2.04 11.92 3.39
CA LYS A 252 -1.75 12.27 2.00
C LYS A 252 -2.16 13.71 1.63
N TYR A 253 -3.28 14.17 2.17
CA TYR A 253 -3.75 15.54 1.94
C TYR A 253 -2.96 16.59 2.73
N TRP A 254 -2.13 16.18 3.68
CA TRP A 254 -1.27 17.10 4.41
C TRP A 254 0.00 17.44 3.62
N LEU A 255 0.49 16.53 2.81
CA LEU A 255 1.65 16.77 1.95
C LEU A 255 1.37 17.87 0.92
N ASP A 256 0.13 17.95 0.44
CA ASP A 256 -0.32 19.01 -0.49
C ASP A 256 -0.56 20.38 0.18
N ALA A 257 -0.58 20.43 1.53
CA ALA A 257 -0.76 21.68 2.23
C ALA A 257 0.49 22.60 2.15
N PRO A 258 0.32 23.92 1.98
CA PRO A 258 1.45 24.84 1.88
C PRO A 258 2.44 24.70 3.03
N GLY A 259 3.72 24.56 2.71
CA GLY A 259 4.83 24.42 3.66
C GLY A 259 4.99 23.03 4.29
N SER A 260 4.09 22.08 4.03
CA SER A 260 4.19 20.74 4.60
C SER A 260 5.36 19.94 4.01
N GLU A 261 5.62 20.09 2.73
CA GLU A 261 6.76 19.43 2.07
C GLU A 261 8.09 19.93 2.65
N ASP A 262 8.24 21.22 2.81
CA ASP A 262 9.45 21.82 3.43
C ASP A 262 9.60 21.37 4.88
N GLN A 263 8.51 21.32 5.64
CA GLN A 263 8.54 20.80 7.00
C GLN A 263 9.01 19.34 7.06
N VAL A 264 8.53 18.48 6.17
CA VAL A 264 8.96 17.07 6.13
C VAL A 264 10.43 16.96 5.73
N LYS A 265 10.92 17.78 4.79
CA LYS A 265 12.34 17.87 4.42
C LYS A 265 13.18 18.33 5.61
N ASP A 266 12.75 19.35 6.35
CA ASP A 266 13.44 19.86 7.54
C ASP A 266 13.52 18.82 8.66
N LEU A 267 12.42 18.08 8.88
CA LEU A 267 12.40 16.97 9.84
C LEU A 267 13.34 15.84 9.44
N ALA A 268 13.43 15.54 8.15
CA ALA A 268 14.34 14.53 7.60
C ALA A 268 15.82 14.97 7.65
N ALA A 269 16.11 16.27 7.56
CA ALA A 269 17.48 16.79 7.62
C ALA A 269 18.10 16.70 9.03
N ARG A 270 17.34 16.39 10.07
CA ARG A 270 17.85 16.24 11.45
C ARG A 270 18.87 15.10 11.51
N PRO A 271 19.98 15.29 12.23
CA PRO A 271 20.98 14.24 12.39
C PRO A 271 20.39 13.02 13.09
N SER A 272 20.69 11.82 12.59
CA SER A 272 20.41 10.56 13.28
C SER A 272 21.66 10.06 13.97
N ALA A 273 21.49 9.54 15.17
CA ALA A 273 22.60 8.96 15.95
C ALA A 273 23.01 7.56 15.46
N GLU A 274 22.14 6.87 14.73
CA GLU A 274 22.34 5.48 14.29
C GLU A 274 22.17 5.38 12.77
N SER A 275 22.95 4.46 12.16
CA SER A 275 22.79 4.07 10.75
C SER A 275 22.00 2.77 10.70
N ALA A 276 20.79 2.79 10.17
CA ALA A 276 20.02 1.56 9.96
C ALA A 276 20.58 0.75 8.79
N ASP A 277 20.53 -0.58 8.92
CA ASP A 277 20.88 -1.50 7.83
C ASP A 277 19.76 -1.46 6.78
N ARG A 278 20.08 -0.94 5.60
CA ARG A 278 19.13 -0.79 4.50
C ARG A 278 18.65 -2.11 3.89
N THR A 279 19.41 -3.17 4.11
CA THR A 279 19.13 -4.51 3.56
C THR A 279 18.37 -5.41 4.53
N ALA A 280 18.31 -5.03 5.83
CA ALA A 280 17.65 -5.83 6.84
C ALA A 280 16.15 -5.92 6.62
N LEU A 281 15.64 -7.16 6.61
CA LEU A 281 14.20 -7.44 6.59
C LEU A 281 13.77 -7.98 7.95
N GLN A 282 12.62 -7.53 8.42
CA GLN A 282 11.97 -8.13 9.59
C GLN A 282 11.06 -9.27 9.09
N PRO A 283 11.17 -10.49 9.64
CA PRO A 283 10.32 -11.61 9.22
C PRO A 283 8.83 -11.27 9.34
N PHE A 284 8.01 -11.79 8.44
CA PHE A 284 6.57 -11.67 8.56
C PHE A 284 6.06 -12.32 9.85
N VAL A 285 5.21 -11.60 10.57
CA VAL A 285 4.60 -12.07 11.82
C VAL A 285 3.24 -12.66 11.50
N PRO A 286 2.94 -13.91 11.88
CA PRO A 286 1.62 -14.49 11.67
C PRO A 286 0.53 -13.71 12.43
N PHE A 287 -0.54 -13.36 11.71
CA PHE A 287 -1.76 -12.84 12.32
C PHE A 287 -2.59 -14.02 12.84
N THR A 288 -2.80 -14.10 14.13
CA THR A 288 -3.45 -15.26 14.74
C THR A 288 -4.94 -15.04 14.99
N ALA A 289 -5.74 -16.12 14.95
CA ALA A 289 -7.15 -16.09 15.30
C ALA A 289 -7.37 -15.51 16.72
N LYS A 290 -6.50 -15.80 17.68
CA LYS A 290 -6.56 -15.22 19.03
C LYS A 290 -6.43 -13.70 19.02
N LYS A 291 -5.48 -13.14 18.25
CA LYS A 291 -5.31 -11.69 18.09
C LYS A 291 -6.53 -11.08 17.39
N PHE A 292 -7.07 -11.77 16.39
CA PHE A 292 -8.26 -11.32 15.67
C PHE A 292 -9.48 -11.24 16.58
N GLU A 293 -9.75 -12.27 17.38
CA GLU A 293 -10.85 -12.25 18.36
C GLU A 293 -10.68 -11.13 19.39
N TRP A 294 -9.45 -10.87 19.82
CA TRP A 294 -9.17 -9.74 20.71
C TRP A 294 -9.49 -8.40 20.03
N LEU A 295 -9.10 -8.21 18.76
CA LEU A 295 -9.40 -6.99 18.00
C LEU A 295 -10.92 -6.81 17.83
N LYS A 296 -11.67 -7.88 17.53
CA LYS A 296 -13.15 -7.84 17.46
C LYS A 296 -13.77 -7.39 18.78
N LYS A 297 -13.32 -7.95 19.91
CA LYS A 297 -13.78 -7.57 21.25
C LYS A 297 -13.46 -6.13 21.58
N ARG A 298 -12.21 -5.72 21.33
CA ARG A 298 -11.75 -4.32 21.55
C ARG A 298 -12.56 -3.33 20.70
N SER A 299 -12.81 -3.64 19.44
CA SER A 299 -13.61 -2.78 18.54
C SER A 299 -15.02 -2.60 19.07
N ARG A 300 -15.70 -3.69 19.47
CA ARG A 300 -17.04 -3.62 20.07
C ARG A 300 -17.07 -2.80 21.35
N TRP A 301 -16.05 -2.95 22.19
CA TRP A 301 -15.96 -2.19 23.44
C TRP A 301 -15.76 -0.68 23.20
N LEU A 302 -14.88 -0.31 22.28
CA LEU A 302 -14.68 1.07 21.89
C LEU A 302 -15.95 1.69 21.26
N ASP A 303 -16.68 0.91 20.47
CA ASP A 303 -17.96 1.34 19.89
C ASP A 303 -19.01 1.60 20.98
N ALA A 304 -19.16 0.68 21.92
CA ALA A 304 -20.07 0.84 23.08
C ALA A 304 -19.73 2.07 23.93
N LEU A 305 -18.47 2.47 24.03
CA LEU A 305 -18.02 3.69 24.68
C LEU A 305 -18.18 4.95 23.83
N GLY A 306 -18.70 4.84 22.60
CA GLY A 306 -18.89 5.98 21.69
C GLY A 306 -17.61 6.53 21.08
N TYR A 307 -16.48 5.81 21.19
CA TYR A 307 -15.18 6.26 20.68
C TYR A 307 -15.22 6.56 19.18
N TYR A 308 -15.76 5.63 18.37
CA TYR A 308 -15.80 5.80 16.90
C TYR A 308 -16.66 7.00 16.49
N ARG A 309 -17.78 7.22 17.18
CA ARG A 309 -18.62 8.41 16.98
C ARG A 309 -17.86 9.69 17.35
N PHE A 310 -17.12 9.66 18.45
CA PHE A 310 -16.32 10.81 18.89
C PHE A 310 -15.23 11.19 17.90
N VAL A 311 -14.46 10.20 17.40
CA VAL A 311 -13.36 10.47 16.44
C VAL A 311 -13.83 10.58 14.97
N GLY A 312 -15.12 10.37 14.68
CA GLY A 312 -15.67 10.45 13.33
C GLY A 312 -15.18 9.33 12.40
N SER A 313 -15.11 8.10 12.90
CA SER A 313 -14.69 6.94 12.09
C SER A 313 -15.67 5.79 12.19
N THR A 314 -15.67 4.91 11.18
CA THR A 314 -16.49 3.70 11.14
C THR A 314 -15.88 2.62 12.03
N PRO A 315 -16.66 1.93 12.89
CA PRO A 315 -16.17 0.76 13.61
C PRO A 315 -15.71 -0.34 12.64
N PRO A 316 -14.53 -0.97 12.84
CA PRO A 316 -14.05 -2.05 11.97
C PRO A 316 -15.04 -3.19 11.78
N ALA A 317 -15.83 -3.52 12.81
CA ALA A 317 -16.84 -4.59 12.76
C ALA A 317 -18.05 -4.29 11.86
N SER A 318 -18.24 -3.04 11.43
CA SER A 318 -19.33 -2.62 10.52
C SER A 318 -18.86 -2.36 9.08
N ILE A 319 -17.55 -2.46 8.81
CA ILE A 319 -17.01 -2.31 7.47
C ILE A 319 -17.35 -3.56 6.64
N GLY A 320 -17.96 -3.35 5.46
CA GLY A 320 -18.33 -4.42 4.53
C GLY A 320 -19.60 -5.19 4.91
N ARG A 321 -20.47 -4.58 5.72
CA ARG A 321 -21.84 -5.07 5.99
C ARG A 321 -22.83 -4.44 5.04
#